data_dc5cb66e0adbaf864b2043318e8b40aa
#
_entry.id   dc5cb66e0adbaf864b2043318e8b40aa
#
_cell.length_a   1.000
_cell.length_b   1.000
_cell.length_c   1.000
_cell.angle_alpha   90.00
_cell.angle_beta   90.00
_cell.angle_gamma   90.00
#
_symmetry.space_group_name_H-M   'P 1'
#
loop_
_entity.id
_entity.type
_entity.pdbx_description
1 polymer ?
#
loop_
_entity_poly.entity_id
_entity_poly.type
_entity_poly.pdbx_seq_one_letter_code
_entity_poly.pdbx_strand_id
1 'polypeptide(L)'
;MKYLTLPKYFQKSSLISIVILVFSCSNSSKSIELSYGAFIEKNGVRFKLHAPKSISVDLILFDNFDDINGKPISMYQLSNGDWELFVSGIGVGAIYGYRLKGPNNVDSVIVADPYSKAAITQNSWRHIAKSLVIDDSFAWEGDKWVNHDYNDLIIYETHVRDMTRHLSSGVLFPGTYKGFIEKDQKGGIEYLKKLGVNAVQLLPVWDYANVEIPYKKDAEGMFNDWNPYERNHWGYMPTFFFAPESYYATDGIRQLGEWNGHSGKAIIELKELVKDLHKNQIAVILDVVINHVSNYDLHPLKYIDKEIYFKLDENGNFLSQCCGNLLNTENKKTRQLILESLKYWMINYHIDGFRFDQANLLSAETAKIIYKELKKINPNVIIYGEAWDNRSKEFSQINWGSFNDRFRDVLRGDLHNYENKGFLFGSYRKGESKNNLKLIINGSTQSNGGFYSKHYHSINFLEVHDNYSFNDYLRISSKENNPEDIIVDKFEHITLSEKLNKMNRLGALILLTSRGTPLIHQGQEWGSSKIIFKEINLDINNGKMDPNPYNKDNETNW
;
A
#
# COMPACT_ATOMS: atom_id res chain seq x y z
N MET A 1 15.93 -91.41 20.52
CA MET A 1 16.67 -91.80 21.74
C MET A 1 17.59 -90.68 22.17
N LYS A 2 17.53 -90.43 23.43
CA LYS A 2 18.32 -89.57 24.31
C LYS A 2 17.91 -88.09 24.42
N TYR A 3 17.24 -87.89 25.52
CA TYR A 3 17.09 -86.68 26.27
C TYR A 3 18.42 -86.04 26.69
N LEU A 4 18.51 -84.71 26.75
CA LEU A 4 19.34 -84.06 27.78
C LEU A 4 18.71 -82.66 28.06
N THR A 5 18.61 -82.42 29.35
CA THR A 5 17.90 -81.42 30.12
C THR A 5 18.58 -80.05 30.13
N LEU A 6 17.70 -78.99 30.25
CA LEU A 6 18.02 -77.60 30.55
C LEU A 6 18.60 -77.36 31.95
N PRO A 7 19.27 -76.28 32.17
CA PRO A 7 19.07 -75.52 33.43
C PRO A 7 18.54 -74.11 33.20
N LYS A 8 17.62 -73.77 34.08
CA LYS A 8 17.05 -72.44 34.27
C LYS A 8 18.07 -71.44 34.78
N TYR A 9 18.20 -70.32 34.10
CA TYR A 9 18.66 -69.06 34.73
C TYR A 9 17.67 -67.94 34.54
N PHE A 10 17.19 -67.41 35.67
CA PHE A 10 16.42 -66.19 35.77
C PHE A 10 17.30 -65.01 35.36
N GLN A 11 16.91 -64.25 34.38
CA GLN A 11 17.39 -62.89 34.21
C GLN A 11 16.19 -61.93 34.19
N LYS A 12 16.24 -61.01 35.15
CA LYS A 12 15.34 -59.87 35.23
C LYS A 12 15.55 -58.97 34.00
N SER A 13 14.59 -58.90 33.12
CA SER A 13 14.53 -57.89 32.07
C SER A 13 13.93 -56.61 32.62
N SER A 14 14.78 -55.62 32.88
CA SER A 14 14.35 -54.22 33.10
C SER A 14 13.81 -53.68 31.80
N LEU A 15 12.50 -53.48 31.70
CA LEU A 15 11.87 -52.67 30.64
C LEU A 15 12.30 -51.21 30.87
N ILE A 16 13.25 -50.72 30.10
CA ILE A 16 13.49 -49.30 29.94
C ILE A 16 12.45 -48.77 28.94
N SER A 17 11.41 -48.17 29.46
CA SER A 17 10.46 -47.39 28.65
C SER A 17 11.17 -46.13 28.19
N ILE A 18 11.61 -46.12 26.93
CA ILE A 18 12.06 -44.88 26.26
C ILE A 18 10.80 -44.06 25.97
N VAL A 19 10.53 -43.08 26.83
CA VAL A 19 9.55 -42.02 26.53
C VAL A 19 10.20 -41.11 25.49
N ILE A 20 9.88 -41.32 24.23
CA ILE A 20 10.18 -40.35 23.19
C ILE A 20 9.26 -39.14 23.42
N LEU A 21 9.78 -38.13 24.11
CA LEU A 21 9.17 -36.80 24.11
C LEU A 21 9.29 -36.21 22.71
N VAL A 22 8.25 -36.42 21.89
CA VAL A 22 8.08 -35.64 20.68
C VAL A 22 7.78 -34.22 21.11
N PHE A 23 8.83 -33.40 21.19
CA PHE A 23 8.64 -31.96 21.21
C PHE A 23 8.04 -31.57 19.85
N SER A 24 6.72 -31.55 19.77
CA SER A 24 6.01 -30.79 18.78
C SER A 24 6.41 -29.33 19.02
N CYS A 25 7.43 -28.85 18.32
CA CYS A 25 7.59 -27.42 18.12
C CYS A 25 6.37 -26.96 17.30
N SER A 26 5.28 -26.67 17.99
CA SER A 26 4.30 -25.78 17.44
C SER A 26 5.01 -24.41 17.33
N ASN A 27 5.50 -24.09 16.14
CA ASN A 27 5.74 -22.70 15.78
C ASN A 27 4.36 -22.01 15.90
N SER A 28 4.03 -21.51 17.08
CA SER A 28 2.94 -20.57 17.20
C SER A 28 3.38 -19.37 16.39
N SER A 29 2.80 -19.22 15.20
CA SER A 29 2.83 -17.96 14.47
C SER A 29 2.42 -16.90 15.48
N LYS A 30 3.29 -15.92 15.75
CA LYS A 30 2.96 -14.81 16.65
C LYS A 30 1.79 -14.08 16.01
N SER A 31 0.57 -14.31 16.49
CA SER A 31 -0.58 -13.49 16.12
C SER A 31 -0.43 -12.14 16.81
N ILE A 32 -0.74 -11.07 16.11
CA ILE A 32 -0.87 -9.76 16.76
C ILE A 32 -2.21 -9.69 17.47
N GLU A 33 -2.20 -9.31 18.73
CA GLU A 33 -3.42 -8.94 19.45
C GLU A 33 -3.72 -7.46 19.19
N LEU A 34 -4.81 -7.18 18.46
CA LEU A 34 -5.30 -5.84 18.21
C LEU A 34 -6.02 -5.32 19.45
N SER A 35 -5.93 -4.03 19.73
CA SER A 35 -6.58 -3.41 20.88
C SER A 35 -8.09 -3.24 20.69
N TYR A 36 -8.53 -3.02 19.47
CA TYR A 36 -9.91 -2.74 19.08
C TYR A 36 -10.32 -3.55 17.86
N GLY A 37 -11.61 -3.48 17.49
CA GLY A 37 -12.18 -4.22 16.39
C GLY A 37 -13.15 -5.32 16.81
N ALA A 38 -13.42 -6.26 15.91
CA ALA A 38 -14.27 -7.42 16.15
C ALA A 38 -13.43 -8.67 16.45
N PHE A 39 -13.72 -9.32 17.56
CA PHE A 39 -13.03 -10.52 18.05
C PHE A 39 -14.00 -11.70 18.06
N ILE A 40 -13.69 -12.72 17.28
CA ILE A 40 -14.48 -13.97 17.22
C ILE A 40 -14.20 -14.77 18.49
N GLU A 41 -15.26 -15.06 19.25
CA GLU A 41 -15.25 -15.88 20.44
C GLU A 41 -16.11 -17.15 20.26
N LYS A 42 -16.05 -18.10 21.18
CA LYS A 42 -16.67 -19.42 21.06
C LYS A 42 -18.15 -19.40 20.66
N ASN A 43 -18.94 -18.41 21.13
CA ASN A 43 -20.38 -18.36 20.92
C ASN A 43 -20.88 -17.04 20.34
N GLY A 44 -19.99 -16.20 19.80
CA GLY A 44 -20.37 -14.88 19.30
C GLY A 44 -19.16 -14.02 18.93
N VAL A 45 -19.38 -12.74 18.87
CA VAL A 45 -18.36 -11.75 18.54
C VAL A 45 -18.33 -10.64 19.58
N ARG A 46 -17.15 -10.29 20.04
CA ARG A 46 -16.90 -9.14 20.90
C ARG A 46 -16.42 -7.97 20.07
N PHE A 47 -17.08 -6.84 20.20
CA PHE A 47 -16.76 -5.58 19.54
C PHE A 47 -16.16 -4.61 20.53
N LYS A 48 -15.05 -3.95 20.17
CA LYS A 48 -14.38 -2.94 20.98
C LYS A 48 -14.06 -1.71 20.15
N LEU A 49 -14.39 -0.53 20.66
CA LEU A 49 -14.15 0.75 20.01
C LEU A 49 -13.62 1.79 21.01
N HIS A 50 -12.63 2.59 20.61
CA HIS A 50 -12.18 3.75 21.38
C HIS A 50 -12.92 5.00 20.91
N ALA A 51 -13.85 5.50 21.73
CA ALA A 51 -14.63 6.71 21.46
C ALA A 51 -14.93 7.45 22.78
N PRO A 52 -13.91 8.03 23.44
CA PRO A 52 -14.02 8.51 24.83
C PRO A 52 -14.96 9.70 24.99
N LYS A 53 -15.18 10.48 23.94
CA LYS A 53 -16.07 11.66 23.96
C LYS A 53 -17.52 11.34 23.58
N SER A 54 -17.79 10.12 23.11
CA SER A 54 -19.14 9.72 22.77
C SER A 54 -20.01 9.57 24.02
N ILE A 55 -21.23 10.07 23.94
CA ILE A 55 -22.27 9.94 25.01
C ILE A 55 -22.94 8.57 24.92
N SER A 56 -23.11 8.06 23.69
CA SER A 56 -23.59 6.71 23.42
C SER A 56 -22.97 6.18 22.14
N VAL A 57 -22.81 4.87 22.07
CA VAL A 57 -22.39 4.13 20.87
C VAL A 57 -23.32 2.95 20.68
N ASP A 58 -23.91 2.85 19.49
CA ASP A 58 -24.66 1.68 19.07
C ASP A 58 -23.84 0.90 18.05
N LEU A 59 -23.69 -0.40 18.26
CA LEU A 59 -23.31 -1.34 17.23
C LEU A 59 -24.48 -1.48 16.27
N ILE A 60 -24.25 -1.32 14.99
CA ILE A 60 -25.26 -1.50 13.95
C ILE A 60 -24.95 -2.81 13.24
N LEU A 61 -25.86 -3.78 13.29
CA LEU A 61 -25.78 -5.00 12.52
C LEU A 61 -26.66 -4.90 11.28
N PHE A 62 -26.11 -5.23 10.13
CA PHE A 62 -26.80 -5.21 8.84
C PHE A 62 -27.21 -6.62 8.44
N ASP A 63 -28.39 -6.76 7.85
CA ASP A 63 -28.89 -8.05 7.36
C ASP A 63 -28.16 -8.47 6.06
N ASN A 64 -27.72 -7.50 5.27
CA ASN A 64 -26.95 -7.70 4.03
C ASN A 64 -26.09 -6.46 3.70
N PHE A 65 -25.30 -6.55 2.63
CA PHE A 65 -24.33 -5.49 2.26
C PHE A 65 -25.00 -4.20 1.74
N ASP A 66 -26.19 -4.26 1.20
CA ASP A 66 -26.94 -3.08 0.68
C ASP A 66 -27.94 -2.48 1.69
N ASP A 67 -28.11 -3.09 2.86
CA ASP A 67 -28.89 -2.51 3.96
C ASP A 67 -28.26 -1.21 4.44
N ILE A 68 -29.02 -0.10 4.41
CA ILE A 68 -28.55 1.22 4.81
C ILE A 68 -28.93 1.61 6.25
N ASN A 69 -29.82 0.87 6.89
CA ASN A 69 -30.33 1.19 8.21
C ASN A 69 -29.72 0.36 9.33
N GLY A 70 -29.66 -0.94 9.13
CA GLY A 70 -29.20 -1.94 10.11
C GLY A 70 -30.01 -1.96 11.41
N LYS A 71 -29.65 -2.82 12.33
CA LYS A 71 -30.26 -3.02 13.64
C LYS A 71 -29.32 -2.50 14.73
N PRO A 72 -29.72 -1.47 15.52
CA PRO A 72 -28.88 -0.93 16.57
C PRO A 72 -28.91 -1.82 17.82
N ILE A 73 -27.75 -1.98 18.45
CA ILE A 73 -27.57 -2.61 19.76
C ILE A 73 -26.63 -1.71 20.58
N SER A 74 -27.11 -1.20 21.71
CA SER A 74 -26.32 -0.28 22.53
C SER A 74 -25.10 -0.97 23.16
N MET A 75 -23.95 -0.31 23.06
CA MET A 75 -22.69 -0.76 23.66
C MET A 75 -22.53 -0.24 25.11
N TYR A 76 -21.65 -0.87 25.84
CA TYR A 76 -21.32 -0.46 27.23
C TYR A 76 -20.02 0.33 27.25
N GLN A 77 -20.05 1.48 27.93
CA GLN A 77 -18.85 2.30 28.12
C GLN A 77 -18.02 1.78 29.30
N LEU A 78 -16.72 1.64 29.08
CA LEU A 78 -15.75 1.29 30.10
C LEU A 78 -15.14 2.57 30.73
N SER A 79 -14.55 2.43 31.92
CA SER A 79 -13.98 3.57 32.67
C SER A 79 -12.85 4.32 31.97
N ASN A 80 -12.21 3.70 30.97
CA ASN A 80 -11.13 4.27 30.16
C ASN A 80 -11.61 4.99 28.88
N GLY A 81 -12.94 5.10 28.69
CA GLY A 81 -13.55 5.71 27.52
C GLY A 81 -13.68 4.78 26.31
N ASP A 82 -13.35 3.51 26.46
CA ASP A 82 -13.61 2.50 25.45
C ASP A 82 -15.07 2.02 25.53
N TRP A 83 -15.56 1.48 24.44
CA TRP A 83 -16.89 0.87 24.31
C TRP A 83 -16.75 -0.59 23.96
N GLU A 84 -17.54 -1.44 24.60
CA GLU A 84 -17.49 -2.88 24.40
C GLU A 84 -18.89 -3.48 24.34
N LEU A 85 -19.07 -4.50 23.49
CA LEU A 85 -20.29 -5.31 23.42
C LEU A 85 -19.95 -6.71 22.97
N PHE A 86 -20.48 -7.72 23.65
CA PHE A 86 -20.50 -9.10 23.16
C PHE A 86 -21.88 -9.43 22.61
N VAL A 87 -21.91 -9.92 21.37
CA VAL A 87 -23.14 -10.37 20.71
C VAL A 87 -23.07 -11.87 20.47
N SER A 88 -23.97 -12.60 21.12
CA SER A 88 -24.09 -14.05 20.95
C SER A 88 -24.80 -14.43 19.66
N GLY A 89 -24.46 -15.60 19.09
CA GLY A 89 -25.16 -16.17 17.96
C GLY A 89 -24.78 -15.57 16.59
N ILE A 90 -23.80 -14.67 16.53
CA ILE A 90 -23.21 -14.17 15.29
C ILE A 90 -21.75 -14.61 15.16
N GLY A 91 -21.19 -14.56 13.96
CA GLY A 91 -19.82 -14.98 13.69
C GLY A 91 -19.28 -14.41 12.40
N VAL A 92 -18.41 -15.17 11.74
CA VAL A 92 -17.87 -14.84 10.41
C VAL A 92 -19.00 -14.54 9.44
N GLY A 93 -18.86 -13.46 8.66
CA GLY A 93 -19.86 -12.98 7.72
C GLY A 93 -20.84 -11.94 8.30
N ALA A 94 -20.81 -11.67 9.61
CA ALA A 94 -21.62 -10.59 10.18
C ALA A 94 -21.13 -9.23 9.69
N ILE A 95 -22.07 -8.43 9.16
CA ILE A 95 -21.81 -7.08 8.63
C ILE A 95 -22.18 -6.05 9.69
N TYR A 96 -21.29 -5.12 9.97
CA TYR A 96 -21.50 -4.16 11.06
C TYR A 96 -20.91 -2.78 10.80
N GLY A 97 -21.30 -1.84 11.64
CA GLY A 97 -20.74 -0.50 11.77
C GLY A 97 -21.08 0.08 13.13
N TYR A 98 -20.77 1.35 13.34
CA TYR A 98 -21.06 2.05 14.59
C TYR A 98 -21.84 3.33 14.32
N ARG A 99 -22.87 3.60 15.17
CA ARG A 99 -23.52 4.91 15.26
C ARG A 99 -23.14 5.55 16.58
N LEU A 100 -22.54 6.74 16.51
CA LEU A 100 -22.05 7.44 17.69
C LEU A 100 -22.87 8.71 17.94
N LYS A 101 -23.09 9.06 19.21
CA LYS A 101 -23.64 10.33 19.66
C LYS A 101 -22.65 11.05 20.54
N GLY A 102 -22.41 12.32 20.27
CA GLY A 102 -21.50 13.15 21.03
C GLY A 102 -21.15 14.46 20.32
N PRO A 103 -20.28 15.29 20.89
CA PRO A 103 -20.01 16.64 20.37
C PRO A 103 -19.41 16.67 18.96
N ASN A 104 -18.81 15.57 18.50
CA ASN A 104 -18.17 15.48 17.19
C ASN A 104 -18.94 14.59 16.21
N ASN A 105 -20.15 14.15 16.54
CA ASN A 105 -20.90 13.18 15.76
C ASN A 105 -22.14 13.79 15.11
N VAL A 106 -22.40 13.37 13.89
CA VAL A 106 -23.67 13.58 13.22
C VAL A 106 -24.53 12.34 13.50
N ASP A 107 -25.60 12.48 14.26
CA ASP A 107 -26.44 11.37 14.75
C ASP A 107 -26.94 10.40 13.65
N SER A 108 -27.00 10.84 12.41
CA SER A 108 -27.48 10.07 11.27
C SER A 108 -26.39 9.26 10.56
N VAL A 109 -25.11 9.48 10.90
CA VAL A 109 -24.00 8.81 10.20
C VAL A 109 -23.63 7.52 10.90
N ILE A 110 -23.65 6.44 10.12
CA ILE A 110 -23.07 5.15 10.52
C ILE A 110 -21.66 5.09 9.92
N VAL A 111 -20.70 4.71 10.72
CA VAL A 111 -19.29 4.60 10.31
C VAL A 111 -18.79 3.17 10.43
N ALA A 112 -17.85 2.81 9.59
CA ALA A 112 -17.16 1.52 9.70
C ALA A 112 -16.21 1.51 10.91
N ASP A 113 -15.79 0.31 11.29
CA ASP A 113 -14.79 0.10 12.33
C ASP A 113 -13.38 0.45 11.81
N PRO A 114 -12.63 1.36 12.45
CA PRO A 114 -11.25 1.67 12.06
C PRO A 114 -10.29 0.47 12.11
N TYR A 115 -10.65 -0.57 12.87
CA TYR A 115 -9.88 -1.81 13.01
C TYR A 115 -10.45 -2.97 12.19
N SER A 116 -11.37 -2.68 11.26
CA SER A 116 -11.93 -3.72 10.41
C SER A 116 -10.88 -4.35 9.52
N LYS A 117 -10.82 -5.68 9.54
CA LYS A 117 -9.91 -6.49 8.70
C LYS A 117 -10.45 -6.74 7.29
N ALA A 118 -11.73 -6.48 7.08
CA ALA A 118 -12.39 -6.56 5.78
C ALA A 118 -13.39 -5.43 5.64
N ALA A 119 -13.41 -4.80 4.47
CA ALA A 119 -14.26 -3.67 4.16
C ALA A 119 -15.33 -4.05 3.13
N ILE A 120 -16.51 -3.46 3.27
CA ILE A 120 -17.56 -3.47 2.25
C ILE A 120 -17.74 -2.04 1.80
N THR A 121 -17.36 -1.75 0.56
CA THR A 121 -17.39 -0.43 -0.04
C THR A 121 -18.25 -0.41 -1.30
N GLN A 122 -18.81 0.74 -1.62
CA GLN A 122 -19.63 0.93 -2.82
C GLN A 122 -18.90 1.84 -3.81
N ASN A 123 -19.01 1.55 -5.09
CA ASN A 123 -18.50 2.42 -6.16
C ASN A 123 -19.37 3.67 -6.32
N SER A 124 -19.51 4.44 -5.24
CA SER A 124 -20.30 5.68 -5.19
C SER A 124 -19.66 6.66 -4.23
N TRP A 125 -19.93 7.94 -4.45
CA TRP A 125 -19.44 8.99 -3.58
C TRP A 125 -20.19 9.02 -2.24
N ARG A 126 -19.46 9.21 -1.12
CA ARG A 126 -20.00 9.33 0.25
C ARG A 126 -20.95 8.20 0.64
N HIS A 127 -20.64 6.98 0.26
CA HIS A 127 -21.38 5.82 0.72
C HIS A 127 -21.01 5.48 2.18
N ILE A 128 -21.91 4.79 2.86
CA ILE A 128 -21.64 4.21 4.17
C ILE A 128 -20.86 2.90 3.96
N ALA A 129 -19.55 2.96 4.15
CA ALA A 129 -18.72 1.77 4.20
C ALA A 129 -19.09 0.93 5.42
N LYS A 130 -19.00 -0.41 5.30
CA LYS A 130 -19.31 -1.35 6.38
C LYS A 130 -18.11 -2.22 6.69
N SER A 131 -18.10 -2.73 7.88
CA SER A 131 -17.12 -3.69 8.37
C SER A 131 -17.68 -5.10 8.28
N LEU A 132 -16.79 -6.07 8.02
CA LEU A 132 -17.15 -7.48 7.95
C LEU A 132 -16.38 -8.25 9.03
N VAL A 133 -17.08 -9.05 9.83
CA VAL A 133 -16.43 -10.02 10.72
C VAL A 133 -15.86 -11.14 9.88
N ILE A 134 -14.54 -11.33 9.94
CA ILE A 134 -13.83 -12.29 9.12
C ILE A 134 -12.82 -13.10 9.94
N ASP A 135 -12.68 -14.38 9.65
CA ASP A 135 -11.53 -15.17 10.04
C ASP A 135 -10.44 -14.96 8.99
N ASP A 136 -9.39 -14.25 9.37
CA ASP A 136 -8.26 -13.91 8.51
C ASP A 136 -7.10 -14.91 8.63
N SER A 137 -7.35 -16.10 9.18
CA SER A 137 -6.39 -17.19 9.20
C SER A 137 -5.99 -17.63 7.78
N PHE A 138 -4.72 -18.03 7.62
CA PHE A 138 -4.19 -18.45 6.32
C PHE A 138 -3.07 -19.49 6.50
N ALA A 139 -3.04 -20.47 5.62
CA ALA A 139 -2.02 -21.52 5.63
C ALA A 139 -0.74 -21.03 4.92
N TRP A 140 0.17 -20.44 5.66
CA TRP A 140 1.45 -19.96 5.13
C TRP A 140 2.43 -21.06 4.74
N GLU A 141 2.26 -22.30 5.26
CA GLU A 141 3.05 -23.51 4.90
C GLU A 141 4.56 -23.30 4.99
N GLY A 142 5.00 -22.61 6.03
CA GLY A 142 6.42 -22.35 6.27
C GLY A 142 7.00 -21.16 5.54
N ASP A 143 6.16 -20.33 4.89
CA ASP A 143 6.55 -19.06 4.31
C ASP A 143 7.21 -18.13 5.34
N LYS A 144 8.17 -17.33 4.89
CA LYS A 144 8.94 -16.40 5.72
C LYS A 144 9.24 -15.14 4.93
N TRP A 145 9.51 -14.05 5.64
CA TRP A 145 10.02 -12.82 5.03
C TRP A 145 11.23 -13.07 4.16
N VAL A 146 11.27 -12.43 3.01
CA VAL A 146 12.40 -12.46 2.09
C VAL A 146 13.43 -11.44 2.55
N ASN A 147 14.56 -11.93 3.04
CA ASN A 147 15.61 -11.10 3.63
C ASN A 147 16.76 -10.91 2.64
N HIS A 148 16.66 -9.93 1.76
CA HIS A 148 17.78 -9.50 0.92
C HIS A 148 18.70 -8.52 1.68
N ASP A 149 19.99 -8.50 1.32
CA ASP A 149 20.84 -7.39 1.70
C ASP A 149 20.34 -6.12 0.99
N TYR A 150 20.34 -5.01 1.70
CA TYR A 150 19.93 -3.72 1.10
C TYR A 150 20.76 -3.32 -0.12
N ASN A 151 22.02 -3.78 -0.19
CA ASN A 151 22.91 -3.52 -1.33
C ASN A 151 22.50 -4.28 -2.59
N ASP A 152 21.74 -5.35 -2.44
CA ASP A 152 21.32 -6.23 -3.53
C ASP A 152 19.87 -5.97 -3.97
N LEU A 153 19.17 -5.05 -3.30
CA LEU A 153 17.79 -4.73 -3.64
C LEU A 153 17.70 -4.03 -5.00
N ILE A 154 16.79 -4.54 -5.82
CA ILE A 154 16.29 -3.90 -7.05
C ILE A 154 14.77 -3.86 -6.92
N ILE A 155 14.23 -2.67 -6.69
CA ILE A 155 12.81 -2.48 -6.41
C ILE A 155 12.06 -2.21 -7.72
N TYR A 156 10.92 -2.88 -7.90
CA TYR A 156 9.98 -2.61 -8.99
C TYR A 156 8.68 -2.05 -8.43
N GLU A 157 8.40 -0.79 -8.71
CA GLU A 157 7.15 -0.15 -8.32
C GLU A 157 6.06 -0.50 -9.32
N THR A 158 4.91 -0.98 -8.83
CA THR A 158 3.80 -1.38 -9.69
C THR A 158 2.44 -1.20 -9.01
N HIS A 159 1.42 -0.97 -9.81
CA HIS A 159 0.02 -0.98 -9.40
C HIS A 159 -0.59 -2.35 -9.67
N VAL A 160 -1.25 -2.96 -8.67
CA VAL A 160 -1.82 -4.32 -8.77
C VAL A 160 -2.66 -4.47 -10.03
N ARG A 161 -3.54 -3.51 -10.27
CA ARG A 161 -4.45 -3.55 -11.40
C ARG A 161 -3.75 -3.31 -12.73
N ASP A 162 -2.94 -2.25 -12.85
CA ASP A 162 -2.30 -1.86 -14.11
C ASP A 162 -1.34 -2.93 -14.63
N MET A 163 -0.76 -3.72 -13.72
CA MET A 163 0.19 -4.78 -14.06
C MET A 163 -0.38 -5.86 -14.98
N THR A 164 -1.67 -6.17 -14.87
CA THR A 164 -2.25 -7.29 -15.62
C THR A 164 -3.57 -6.97 -16.32
N ARG A 165 -4.09 -5.75 -16.20
CA ARG A 165 -5.43 -5.40 -16.69
C ARG A 165 -5.53 -5.44 -18.22
N HIS A 166 -4.48 -5.06 -18.93
CA HIS A 166 -4.49 -5.04 -20.40
C HIS A 166 -4.55 -6.46 -20.98
N LEU A 167 -5.33 -6.65 -22.04
CA LEU A 167 -5.55 -7.97 -22.67
C LEU A 167 -4.24 -8.67 -23.09
N SER A 168 -3.20 -7.91 -23.44
CA SER A 168 -1.90 -8.47 -23.80
C SER A 168 -1.19 -9.21 -22.68
N SER A 169 -1.60 -9.03 -21.42
CA SER A 169 -1.10 -9.81 -20.28
C SER A 169 -1.40 -11.29 -20.42
N GLY A 170 -2.55 -11.63 -21.01
CA GLY A 170 -3.00 -13.00 -21.24
C GLY A 170 -3.61 -13.69 -20.00
N VAL A 171 -3.73 -13.00 -18.88
CA VAL A 171 -4.26 -13.56 -17.62
C VAL A 171 -5.78 -13.77 -17.67
N LEU A 172 -6.27 -14.74 -16.92
CA LEU A 172 -7.72 -15.03 -16.79
C LEU A 172 -8.44 -14.04 -15.87
N PHE A 173 -7.72 -13.51 -14.85
CA PHE A 173 -8.24 -12.56 -13.88
C PHE A 173 -7.53 -11.21 -13.97
N PRO A 174 -7.75 -10.44 -15.04
CA PRO A 174 -6.99 -9.23 -15.31
C PRO A 174 -7.24 -8.14 -14.26
N GLY A 175 -6.17 -7.53 -13.77
CA GLY A 175 -6.21 -6.43 -12.80
C GLY A 175 -6.57 -6.85 -11.38
N THR A 176 -6.32 -8.11 -11.01
CA THR A 176 -6.59 -8.64 -9.67
C THR A 176 -5.33 -9.19 -9.02
N TYR A 177 -5.36 -9.38 -7.68
CA TYR A 177 -4.29 -10.08 -6.95
C TYR A 177 -4.00 -11.46 -7.56
N LYS A 178 -5.05 -12.20 -7.94
CA LYS A 178 -4.90 -13.52 -8.53
C LYS A 178 -4.29 -13.48 -9.92
N GLY A 179 -4.72 -12.53 -10.76
CA GLY A 179 -4.13 -12.35 -12.10
C GLY A 179 -2.64 -12.02 -12.05
N PHE A 180 -2.19 -11.37 -10.98
CA PHE A 180 -0.77 -11.03 -10.80
C PHE A 180 0.14 -12.27 -10.67
N ILE A 181 -0.37 -13.38 -10.16
CA ILE A 181 0.37 -14.63 -9.90
C ILE A 181 0.07 -15.76 -10.90
N GLU A 182 -0.71 -15.50 -11.94
CA GLU A 182 -0.97 -16.50 -12.98
C GLU A 182 0.32 -16.86 -13.72
N LYS A 183 0.51 -18.18 -13.90
CA LYS A 183 1.71 -18.72 -14.53
C LYS A 183 1.63 -18.67 -16.06
N ASP A 184 2.79 -18.70 -16.69
CA ASP A 184 2.97 -18.75 -18.15
C ASP A 184 2.32 -17.57 -18.88
N GLN A 185 2.17 -16.43 -18.21
CA GLN A 185 1.62 -15.19 -18.76
C GLN A 185 2.70 -14.14 -18.99
N LYS A 186 2.37 -13.04 -19.67
CA LYS A 186 3.35 -11.99 -19.99
C LYS A 186 3.56 -11.02 -18.83
N GLY A 187 2.48 -10.65 -18.13
CA GLY A 187 2.51 -9.73 -16.98
C GLY A 187 2.73 -10.42 -15.64
N GLY A 188 2.63 -9.65 -14.57
CA GLY A 188 2.66 -10.16 -13.20
C GLY A 188 4.00 -10.78 -12.80
N ILE A 189 3.94 -11.81 -11.95
CA ILE A 189 5.11 -12.43 -11.34
C ILE A 189 6.11 -13.02 -12.35
N GLU A 190 5.61 -13.58 -13.46
CA GLU A 190 6.48 -14.16 -14.48
C GLU A 190 7.35 -13.11 -15.17
N TYR A 191 6.81 -11.89 -15.34
CA TYR A 191 7.59 -10.78 -15.87
C TYR A 191 8.65 -10.32 -14.87
N LEU A 192 8.30 -10.13 -13.62
CA LEU A 192 9.24 -9.73 -12.56
C LEU A 192 10.42 -10.70 -12.44
N LYS A 193 10.15 -12.01 -12.53
CA LYS A 193 11.19 -13.05 -12.56
C LYS A 193 12.14 -12.90 -13.75
N LYS A 194 11.59 -12.67 -14.96
CA LYS A 194 12.40 -12.47 -16.17
C LYS A 194 13.23 -11.20 -16.10
N LEU A 195 12.68 -10.14 -15.54
CA LEU A 195 13.37 -8.86 -15.36
C LEU A 195 14.51 -8.97 -14.33
N GLY A 196 14.41 -9.90 -13.37
CA GLY A 196 15.43 -10.14 -12.37
C GLY A 196 15.37 -9.19 -11.18
N VAL A 197 14.25 -8.53 -10.95
CA VAL A 197 14.01 -7.73 -9.74
C VAL A 197 13.73 -8.65 -8.55
N ASN A 198 14.09 -8.21 -7.35
CA ASN A 198 13.98 -9.01 -6.14
C ASN A 198 13.13 -8.36 -5.04
N ALA A 199 12.56 -7.21 -5.31
CA ALA A 199 11.56 -6.59 -4.45
C ALA A 199 10.49 -5.91 -5.32
N VAL A 200 9.23 -6.00 -4.90
CA VAL A 200 8.11 -5.30 -5.51
C VAL A 200 7.53 -4.30 -4.51
N GLN A 201 7.39 -3.04 -4.92
CA GLN A 201 6.61 -2.04 -4.22
C GLN A 201 5.23 -2.00 -4.86
N LEU A 202 4.22 -2.41 -4.13
CA LEU A 202 2.82 -2.28 -4.54
C LEU A 202 2.30 -0.90 -4.16
N LEU A 203 1.73 -0.16 -5.11
CA LEU A 203 0.94 1.03 -4.81
C LEU A 203 -0.14 0.67 -3.79
N PRO A 204 -0.77 1.64 -3.09
CA PRO A 204 -1.61 1.35 -1.94
C PRO A 204 -2.62 0.23 -2.17
N VAL A 205 -2.64 -0.72 -1.25
CA VAL A 205 -3.57 -1.86 -1.23
C VAL A 205 -4.45 -1.85 0.02
N TRP A 206 -4.39 -0.80 0.82
CA TRP A 206 -5.35 -0.58 1.90
C TRP A 206 -6.67 -0.14 1.29
N ASP A 207 -7.78 -0.68 1.77
CA ASP A 207 -9.10 -0.39 1.20
C ASP A 207 -9.46 1.10 1.34
N TYR A 208 -9.96 1.68 0.27
CA TYR A 208 -10.26 3.09 0.12
C TYR A 208 -11.62 3.32 -0.57
N ALA A 209 -12.12 4.53 -0.51
CA ALA A 209 -13.31 4.93 -1.26
C ALA A 209 -12.98 5.03 -2.75
N ASN A 210 -13.51 4.13 -3.58
CA ASN A 210 -13.26 4.07 -5.02
C ASN A 210 -13.66 5.34 -5.77
N VAL A 211 -14.64 6.09 -5.25
CA VAL A 211 -15.07 7.39 -5.78
C VAL A 211 -14.86 8.43 -4.71
N GLU A 212 -13.80 9.20 -4.80
CA GLU A 212 -13.45 10.22 -3.82
C GLU A 212 -14.23 11.52 -4.02
N ILE A 213 -14.35 11.96 -5.27
CA ILE A 213 -15.09 13.16 -5.66
C ILE A 213 -16.06 12.80 -6.78
N PRO A 214 -17.33 13.26 -6.75
CA PRO A 214 -18.28 12.95 -7.80
C PRO A 214 -17.93 13.67 -9.11
N TYR A 215 -18.20 13.03 -10.23
CA TYR A 215 -18.02 13.66 -11.55
C TYR A 215 -19.20 14.56 -11.96
N LYS A 216 -20.31 14.46 -11.26
CA LYS A 216 -21.47 15.35 -11.45
C LYS A 216 -21.66 16.16 -10.19
N LYS A 217 -22.04 17.43 -10.38
CA LYS A 217 -22.38 18.32 -9.29
C LYS A 217 -23.47 17.71 -8.42
N ASP A 218 -23.18 17.52 -7.15
CA ASP A 218 -24.13 17.01 -6.17
C ASP A 218 -25.04 18.13 -5.63
N ALA A 219 -25.90 17.79 -4.64
CA ALA A 219 -26.78 18.73 -3.97
C ALA A 219 -26.05 19.86 -3.21
N GLU A 220 -24.82 19.61 -2.76
CA GLU A 220 -23.95 20.56 -2.08
C GLU A 220 -23.09 21.39 -3.06
N GLY A 221 -23.16 21.07 -4.35
CA GLY A 221 -22.37 21.71 -5.38
C GLY A 221 -20.96 21.15 -5.53
N MET A 222 -20.62 20.08 -4.83
CA MET A 222 -19.32 19.42 -4.93
C MET A 222 -19.22 18.64 -6.24
N PHE A 223 -18.18 18.89 -7.01
CA PHE A 223 -17.82 18.10 -8.17
C PHE A 223 -16.37 18.38 -8.57
N ASN A 224 -15.80 17.45 -9.31
CA ASN A 224 -14.49 17.61 -9.88
C ASN A 224 -14.62 18.23 -11.28
N ASP A 225 -14.10 19.43 -11.47
CA ASP A 225 -14.16 20.18 -12.72
C ASP A 225 -12.98 19.90 -13.68
N TRP A 226 -11.93 19.22 -13.19
CA TRP A 226 -10.76 18.84 -13.98
C TRP A 226 -10.78 17.37 -14.44
N ASN A 227 -11.58 16.52 -13.80
CA ASN A 227 -11.81 15.16 -14.24
C ASN A 227 -13.22 14.67 -13.90
N PRO A 228 -14.14 14.61 -14.86
CA PRO A 228 -15.52 14.21 -14.61
C PRO A 228 -15.69 12.73 -14.22
N TYR A 229 -14.60 11.95 -14.20
CA TYR A 229 -14.60 10.53 -13.89
C TYR A 229 -13.72 10.20 -12.69
N GLU A 230 -13.59 11.12 -11.75
CA GLU A 230 -12.74 10.93 -10.58
C GLU A 230 -12.98 9.58 -9.96
N ARG A 231 -11.91 8.82 -9.94
CA ARG A 231 -11.80 7.56 -9.25
C ARG A 231 -10.50 7.57 -8.49
N ASN A 232 -10.52 7.11 -7.24
CA ASN A 232 -9.30 6.97 -6.44
C ASN A 232 -8.52 5.74 -6.89
N HIS A 233 -7.94 5.78 -8.10
CA HIS A 233 -7.30 4.60 -8.70
C HIS A 233 -6.00 4.21 -8.00
N TRP A 234 -5.16 5.17 -7.65
CA TRP A 234 -3.89 4.88 -6.97
C TRP A 234 -4.03 4.51 -5.50
N GLY A 235 -5.13 4.88 -4.85
CA GLY A 235 -5.41 4.48 -3.48
C GLY A 235 -4.73 5.29 -2.38
N TYR A 236 -4.20 6.50 -2.68
CA TYR A 236 -3.53 7.33 -1.66
C TYR A 236 -4.46 8.04 -0.68
N MET A 237 -5.73 7.63 -0.63
CA MET A 237 -6.75 8.13 0.31
C MET A 237 -7.38 6.97 1.08
N PRO A 238 -6.64 6.27 1.97
CA PRO A 238 -7.13 5.08 2.63
C PRO A 238 -8.32 5.39 3.55
N THR A 239 -9.29 4.49 3.57
CA THR A 239 -10.40 4.49 4.53
C THR A 239 -10.20 3.46 5.63
N PHE A 240 -9.57 2.32 5.29
CA PHE A 240 -9.32 1.21 6.20
C PHE A 240 -7.82 0.93 6.32
N PHE A 241 -7.33 0.81 7.55
CA PHE A 241 -5.90 0.56 7.81
C PHE A 241 -5.55 -0.92 7.95
N PHE A 242 -6.54 -1.83 8.02
CA PHE A 242 -6.32 -3.27 8.25
C PHE A 242 -6.93 -4.15 7.16
N ALA A 243 -7.75 -3.59 6.27
CA ALA A 243 -8.42 -4.31 5.20
C ALA A 243 -7.70 -4.13 3.86
N PRO A 244 -7.47 -5.20 3.08
CA PRO A 244 -6.97 -5.09 1.72
C PRO A 244 -8.05 -4.55 0.79
N GLU A 245 -7.63 -3.83 -0.24
CA GLU A 245 -8.51 -3.27 -1.27
C GLU A 245 -9.33 -4.37 -1.94
N SER A 246 -10.62 -4.31 -1.69
CA SER A 246 -11.58 -5.32 -2.13
C SER A 246 -11.83 -5.32 -3.64
N TYR A 247 -11.63 -4.19 -4.26
CA TYR A 247 -11.75 -4.00 -5.71
C TYR A 247 -10.72 -4.78 -6.54
N TYR A 248 -9.57 -5.16 -5.93
CA TYR A 248 -8.55 -5.99 -6.59
C TYR A 248 -8.77 -7.49 -6.42
N ALA A 249 -9.84 -7.91 -5.75
CA ALA A 249 -10.21 -9.32 -5.69
C ALA A 249 -10.84 -9.79 -7.01
N THR A 250 -10.87 -11.11 -7.23
CA THR A 250 -11.46 -11.70 -8.45
C THR A 250 -12.97 -11.49 -8.58
N ASP A 251 -13.64 -11.15 -7.49
CA ASP A 251 -15.05 -10.76 -7.46
C ASP A 251 -15.26 -9.24 -7.34
N GLY A 252 -14.20 -8.47 -7.49
CA GLY A 252 -14.27 -7.01 -7.53
C GLY A 252 -15.04 -6.49 -8.75
N ILE A 253 -16.01 -5.59 -8.51
CA ILE A 253 -16.90 -5.03 -9.53
C ILE A 253 -16.58 -3.57 -9.77
N ARG A 254 -16.46 -3.15 -11.03
CA ARG A 254 -16.11 -1.78 -11.43
C ARG A 254 -17.28 -0.86 -11.66
N GLN A 255 -18.46 -1.40 -11.82
CA GLN A 255 -19.63 -0.61 -12.19
C GLN A 255 -19.99 0.38 -11.10
N LEU A 256 -20.40 1.59 -11.53
CA LEU A 256 -20.87 2.63 -10.63
C LEU A 256 -22.10 2.15 -9.85
N GLY A 257 -22.09 2.35 -8.53
CA GLY A 257 -23.16 1.96 -7.63
C GLY A 257 -23.06 0.53 -7.09
N GLU A 258 -22.17 -0.31 -7.63
CA GLU A 258 -22.00 -1.70 -7.18
C GLU A 258 -21.14 -1.78 -5.89
N TRP A 259 -21.35 -2.86 -5.14
CA TRP A 259 -20.68 -3.13 -3.88
C TRP A 259 -19.53 -4.13 -4.04
N ASN A 260 -18.44 -3.88 -3.30
CA ASN A 260 -17.26 -4.74 -3.23
C ASN A 260 -17.03 -5.24 -1.80
N GLY A 261 -16.24 -6.29 -1.64
CA GLY A 261 -15.69 -6.74 -0.37
C GLY A 261 -16.58 -7.65 0.49
N HIS A 262 -17.86 -7.85 0.14
CA HIS A 262 -18.80 -8.64 0.96
C HIS A 262 -18.43 -10.12 1.13
N SER A 263 -17.57 -10.65 0.28
CA SER A 263 -17.06 -12.04 0.38
C SER A 263 -15.81 -12.16 1.27
N GLY A 264 -15.09 -11.06 1.51
CA GLY A 264 -13.77 -11.07 2.17
C GLY A 264 -12.64 -11.69 1.35
N LYS A 265 -12.87 -11.98 0.07
CA LYS A 265 -11.94 -12.72 -0.81
C LYS A 265 -10.58 -12.03 -0.97
N ALA A 266 -10.55 -10.70 -0.98
CA ALA A 266 -9.33 -9.91 -1.08
C ALA A 266 -8.26 -10.31 -0.07
N ILE A 267 -8.65 -10.73 1.15
CA ILE A 267 -7.73 -11.16 2.20
C ILE A 267 -6.91 -12.37 1.76
N ILE A 268 -7.59 -13.39 1.28
CA ILE A 268 -6.95 -14.64 0.86
C ILE A 268 -6.13 -14.42 -0.40
N GLU A 269 -6.67 -13.72 -1.39
CA GLU A 269 -5.98 -13.49 -2.67
C GLU A 269 -4.70 -12.63 -2.51
N LEU A 270 -4.72 -11.62 -1.63
CA LEU A 270 -3.50 -10.85 -1.34
C LEU A 270 -2.47 -11.69 -0.58
N LYS A 271 -2.89 -12.55 0.37
CA LYS A 271 -1.97 -13.47 1.05
C LYS A 271 -1.37 -14.50 0.09
N GLU A 272 -2.15 -14.99 -0.88
CA GLU A 272 -1.65 -15.85 -1.96
C GLU A 272 -0.63 -15.11 -2.83
N LEU A 273 -0.89 -13.84 -3.18
CA LEU A 273 0.05 -13.00 -3.93
C LEU A 273 1.38 -12.87 -3.19
N VAL A 274 1.36 -12.50 -1.92
CA VAL A 274 2.58 -12.38 -1.11
C VAL A 274 3.34 -13.70 -1.04
N LYS A 275 2.64 -14.81 -0.72
CA LYS A 275 3.23 -16.15 -0.64
C LYS A 275 3.87 -16.58 -1.96
N ASP A 276 3.27 -16.28 -3.10
CA ASP A 276 3.85 -16.67 -4.39
C ASP A 276 5.02 -15.76 -4.80
N LEU A 277 5.01 -14.48 -4.45
CA LEU A 277 6.18 -13.60 -4.59
C LEU A 277 7.35 -14.12 -3.75
N HIS A 278 7.12 -14.48 -2.48
CA HIS A 278 8.15 -15.06 -1.60
C HIS A 278 8.74 -16.35 -2.11
N LYS A 279 7.92 -17.27 -2.67
CA LYS A 279 8.41 -18.51 -3.33
C LYS A 279 9.41 -18.20 -4.45
N ASN A 280 9.30 -17.05 -5.07
CA ASN A 280 10.20 -16.58 -6.13
C ASN A 280 11.29 -15.64 -5.60
N GLN A 281 11.49 -15.55 -4.29
CA GLN A 281 12.47 -14.70 -3.64
C GLN A 281 12.29 -13.21 -3.98
N ILE A 282 11.05 -12.77 -4.14
CA ILE A 282 10.70 -11.37 -4.36
C ILE A 282 10.06 -10.83 -3.08
N ALA A 283 10.72 -9.88 -2.43
CA ALA A 283 10.23 -9.21 -1.24
C ALA A 283 9.04 -8.30 -1.59
N VAL A 284 8.08 -8.18 -0.68
CA VAL A 284 6.88 -7.35 -0.86
C VAL A 284 6.94 -6.11 0.02
N ILE A 285 6.90 -4.95 -0.61
CA ILE A 285 6.89 -3.64 0.03
C ILE A 285 5.51 -3.01 -0.22
N LEU A 286 4.80 -2.64 0.84
CA LEU A 286 3.56 -1.89 0.69
C LEU A 286 3.81 -0.39 0.71
N ASP A 287 3.19 0.31 -0.23
CA ASP A 287 3.04 1.75 -0.17
C ASP A 287 1.91 2.10 0.79
N VAL A 288 2.23 2.88 1.83
CA VAL A 288 1.29 3.14 2.94
C VAL A 288 1.14 4.63 3.20
N VAL A 289 -0.11 5.05 3.38
CA VAL A 289 -0.48 6.42 3.69
C VAL A 289 -0.92 6.51 5.14
N ILE A 290 -0.07 7.09 5.99
CA ILE A 290 -0.34 7.21 7.44
C ILE A 290 -0.36 8.67 7.92
N ASN A 291 -0.23 9.61 7.02
CA ASN A 291 -0.12 11.04 7.32
C ASN A 291 -1.41 11.81 7.02
N HIS A 292 -2.29 11.28 6.17
CA HIS A 292 -3.54 11.91 5.79
C HIS A 292 -4.61 10.88 5.38
N VAL A 293 -5.83 11.36 5.24
CA VAL A 293 -6.97 10.64 4.64
C VAL A 293 -7.75 11.62 3.76
N SER A 294 -8.66 11.14 2.92
CA SER A 294 -9.45 11.99 2.03
C SER A 294 -10.13 13.16 2.75
N ASN A 295 -10.20 14.32 2.09
CA ASN A 295 -11.00 15.46 2.53
C ASN A 295 -12.49 15.20 2.42
N TYR A 296 -12.91 14.34 1.51
CA TYR A 296 -14.25 14.33 0.93
C TYR A 296 -15.12 13.16 1.39
N ASP A 297 -14.52 12.05 1.75
CA ASP A 297 -15.23 10.81 2.15
C ASP A 297 -15.79 10.86 3.58
N LEU A 298 -16.65 9.87 3.90
CA LEU A 298 -17.19 9.65 5.24
C LEU A 298 -16.22 8.81 6.11
N HIS A 299 -14.95 9.21 6.15
CA HIS A 299 -13.91 8.47 6.87
C HIS A 299 -14.26 8.28 8.37
N PRO A 300 -14.21 7.05 8.93
CA PRO A 300 -14.66 6.74 10.28
C PRO A 300 -14.02 7.61 11.37
N LEU A 301 -12.74 7.87 11.29
CA LEU A 301 -11.99 8.64 12.30
C LEU A 301 -12.49 10.08 12.45
N LYS A 302 -13.09 10.68 11.40
CA LYS A 302 -13.67 12.05 11.45
C LYS A 302 -14.83 12.14 12.42
N TYR A 303 -15.57 11.04 12.56
CA TYR A 303 -16.79 10.98 13.36
C TYR A 303 -16.56 10.34 14.74
N ILE A 304 -15.56 9.48 14.89
CA ILE A 304 -15.23 8.83 16.17
C ILE A 304 -14.63 9.85 17.16
N ASP A 305 -13.52 10.49 16.81
CA ASP A 305 -12.94 11.60 17.59
C ASP A 305 -11.91 12.38 16.75
N LYS A 306 -12.35 13.49 16.13
CA LYS A 306 -11.47 14.30 15.29
C LYS A 306 -10.26 14.89 16.02
N GLU A 307 -10.37 15.17 17.32
CA GLU A 307 -9.28 15.77 18.09
C GLU A 307 -8.17 14.77 18.44
N ILE A 308 -8.51 13.50 18.53
CA ILE A 308 -7.53 12.43 18.71
C ILE A 308 -6.78 12.17 17.41
N TYR A 309 -7.54 12.03 16.32
CA TYR A 309 -7.00 11.48 15.07
C TYR A 309 -6.46 12.51 14.10
N PHE A 310 -6.88 13.77 14.19
CA PHE A 310 -6.53 14.79 13.19
C PHE A 310 -5.78 15.98 13.78
N LYS A 311 -4.98 16.62 12.93
CA LYS A 311 -4.47 17.96 13.20
C LYS A 311 -5.56 18.97 12.87
N LEU A 312 -5.88 19.84 13.82
CA LEU A 312 -6.94 20.84 13.71
C LEU A 312 -6.36 22.25 13.85
N ASP A 313 -7.01 23.23 13.23
CA ASP A 313 -6.75 24.65 13.46
C ASP A 313 -7.38 25.14 14.79
N GLU A 314 -7.18 26.42 15.11
CA GLU A 314 -7.71 27.05 16.32
C GLU A 314 -9.25 27.05 16.38
N ASN A 315 -9.92 26.92 15.25
CA ASN A 315 -11.38 26.86 15.13
C ASN A 315 -11.91 25.42 15.13
N GLY A 316 -11.04 24.42 15.23
CA GLY A 316 -11.41 23.01 15.19
C GLY A 316 -11.70 22.47 13.79
N ASN A 317 -11.25 23.14 12.72
CA ASN A 317 -11.31 22.63 11.35
C ASN A 317 -10.12 21.73 11.07
N PHE A 318 -10.29 20.78 10.17
CA PHE A 318 -9.20 19.90 9.74
C PHE A 318 -8.11 20.69 9.02
N LEU A 319 -6.87 20.52 9.45
CA LEU A 319 -5.72 20.97 8.68
C LEU A 319 -5.56 20.03 7.48
N SER A 320 -5.36 20.62 6.32
CA SER A 320 -5.11 19.93 5.07
C SER A 320 -3.79 20.42 4.47
N GLN A 321 -2.99 19.49 3.97
CA GLN A 321 -1.79 19.85 3.23
C GLN A 321 -1.76 19.02 1.97
N CYS A 322 -1.76 19.70 0.82
CA CYS A 322 -1.70 19.10 -0.52
C CYS A 322 -2.86 18.13 -0.83
N CYS A 323 -3.01 17.02 -0.13
CA CYS A 323 -3.77 15.89 -0.64
C CYS A 323 -4.92 15.42 0.27
N GLY A 324 -4.99 15.85 1.53
CA GLY A 324 -6.04 15.34 2.43
C GLY A 324 -5.99 15.92 3.84
N ASN A 325 -6.91 15.46 4.68
CA ASN A 325 -6.95 15.85 6.09
C ASN A 325 -5.80 15.18 6.87
N LEU A 326 -4.95 16.00 7.50
CA LEU A 326 -3.75 15.53 8.18
C LEU A 326 -4.09 14.74 9.45
N LEU A 327 -3.55 13.53 9.55
CA LEU A 327 -3.60 12.72 10.77
C LEU A 327 -2.60 13.25 11.83
N ASN A 328 -3.03 13.24 13.09
CA ASN A 328 -2.19 13.60 14.23
C ASN A 328 -1.34 12.41 14.68
N THR A 329 -0.30 12.08 13.92
CA THR A 329 0.58 10.93 14.19
C THR A 329 1.40 11.08 15.48
N GLU A 330 1.38 12.27 16.10
CA GLU A 330 2.01 12.54 17.39
C GLU A 330 1.11 12.19 18.58
N ASN A 331 -0.21 12.09 18.36
CA ASN A 331 -1.14 11.59 19.36
C ASN A 331 -0.89 10.10 19.62
N LYS A 332 -0.89 9.69 20.88
CA LYS A 332 -0.61 8.30 21.28
C LYS A 332 -1.60 7.30 20.70
N LYS A 333 -2.89 7.64 20.61
CA LYS A 333 -3.93 6.75 20.09
C LYS A 333 -3.87 6.63 18.57
N THR A 334 -3.65 7.72 17.87
CA THR A 334 -3.41 7.70 16.41
C THR A 334 -2.17 6.87 16.08
N ARG A 335 -1.08 7.08 16.83
CA ARG A 335 0.15 6.30 16.67
C ARG A 335 -0.05 4.82 17.00
N GLN A 336 -0.88 4.50 18.00
CA GLN A 336 -1.24 3.12 18.32
C GLN A 336 -1.95 2.45 17.15
N LEU A 337 -2.97 3.09 16.56
CA LEU A 337 -3.68 2.60 15.37
C LEU A 337 -2.70 2.30 14.23
N ILE A 338 -1.81 3.26 13.92
CA ILE A 338 -0.80 3.12 12.86
C ILE A 338 0.16 1.96 13.15
N LEU A 339 0.70 1.88 14.35
CA LEU A 339 1.65 0.82 14.72
C LEU A 339 1.01 -0.56 14.71
N GLU A 340 -0.22 -0.69 15.19
CA GLU A 340 -0.95 -1.95 15.16
C GLU A 340 -1.26 -2.35 13.72
N SER A 341 -1.63 -1.41 12.86
CA SER A 341 -1.81 -1.67 11.43
C SER A 341 -0.52 -2.18 10.77
N LEU A 342 0.58 -1.45 10.87
CA LEU A 342 1.85 -1.87 10.26
C LEU A 342 2.31 -3.24 10.78
N LYS A 343 2.19 -3.50 12.08
CA LYS A 343 2.50 -4.80 12.66
C LYS A 343 1.58 -5.90 12.14
N TYR A 344 0.29 -5.61 11.98
CA TYR A 344 -0.70 -6.54 11.43
C TYR A 344 -0.33 -6.95 10.01
N TRP A 345 0.04 -6.00 9.16
CA TRP A 345 0.49 -6.29 7.80
C TRP A 345 1.76 -7.12 7.76
N MET A 346 2.74 -6.86 8.63
CA MET A 346 3.95 -7.70 8.73
C MET A 346 3.65 -9.11 9.18
N ILE A 347 2.79 -9.29 10.20
CA ILE A 347 2.58 -10.60 10.84
C ILE A 347 1.53 -11.42 10.10
N ASN A 348 0.40 -10.81 9.70
CA ASN A 348 -0.72 -11.53 9.09
C ASN A 348 -0.62 -11.64 7.57
N TYR A 349 0.13 -10.75 6.91
CA TYR A 349 0.37 -10.79 5.47
C TYR A 349 1.82 -11.02 5.09
N HIS A 350 2.72 -11.22 6.05
CA HIS A 350 4.16 -11.44 5.86
C HIS A 350 4.86 -10.34 5.04
N ILE A 351 4.38 -9.10 5.09
CA ILE A 351 4.96 -7.99 4.36
C ILE A 351 6.40 -7.72 4.81
N ASP A 352 7.33 -7.59 3.85
CA ASP A 352 8.77 -7.41 4.08
C ASP A 352 9.18 -5.98 4.38
N GLY A 353 8.37 -5.02 3.94
CA GLY A 353 8.70 -3.62 4.13
C GLY A 353 7.60 -2.64 3.78
N PHE A 354 7.89 -1.36 3.98
CA PHE A 354 6.96 -0.27 3.74
C PHE A 354 7.65 0.91 3.05
N ARG A 355 7.00 1.47 2.05
CA ARG A 355 7.23 2.81 1.55
C ARG A 355 6.20 3.75 2.17
N PHE A 356 6.64 4.82 2.77
CA PHE A 356 5.75 5.80 3.41
C PHE A 356 5.53 6.99 2.50
N ASP A 357 4.28 7.17 2.09
CA ASP A 357 3.82 8.33 1.36
C ASP A 357 4.07 9.60 2.17
N GLN A 358 4.51 10.70 1.53
CA GLN A 358 4.79 11.99 2.14
C GLN A 358 5.39 11.88 3.56
N ALA A 359 6.41 11.04 3.73
CA ALA A 359 7.04 10.81 5.03
C ALA A 359 7.62 12.08 5.67
N ASN A 360 7.89 13.12 4.88
CA ASN A 360 8.30 14.44 5.35
C ASN A 360 7.28 15.09 6.31
N LEU A 361 6.03 14.66 6.33
CA LEU A 361 4.98 15.12 7.25
C LEU A 361 5.01 14.45 8.62
N LEU A 362 5.74 13.33 8.74
CA LEU A 362 5.93 12.63 10.02
C LEU A 362 6.95 13.35 10.89
N SER A 363 6.73 13.40 12.20
CA SER A 363 7.80 13.82 13.11
C SER A 363 8.92 12.77 13.16
N ALA A 364 10.16 13.21 13.38
CA ALA A 364 11.29 12.30 13.54
C ALA A 364 11.08 11.31 14.70
N GLU A 365 10.39 11.73 15.75
CA GLU A 365 10.04 10.87 16.88
C GLU A 365 9.10 9.73 16.45
N THR A 366 8.03 10.04 15.71
CA THR A 366 7.10 9.02 15.19
C THR A 366 7.82 8.05 14.24
N ALA A 367 8.63 8.56 13.31
CA ALA A 367 9.40 7.72 12.40
C ALA A 367 10.37 6.79 13.15
N LYS A 368 11.06 7.29 14.18
CA LYS A 368 11.95 6.50 15.03
C LYS A 368 11.21 5.40 15.80
N ILE A 369 10.02 5.71 16.31
CA ILE A 369 9.18 4.71 17.01
C ILE A 369 8.74 3.61 16.03
N ILE A 370 8.25 3.98 14.84
CA ILE A 370 7.87 3.03 13.79
C ILE A 370 9.05 2.10 13.48
N TYR A 371 10.21 2.64 13.16
CA TYR A 371 11.41 1.85 12.87
C TYR A 371 11.73 0.84 13.99
N LYS A 372 11.79 1.33 15.23
CA LYS A 372 12.11 0.52 16.40
C LYS A 372 11.11 -0.64 16.59
N GLU A 373 9.83 -0.36 16.43
CA GLU A 373 8.77 -1.36 16.65
C GLU A 373 8.73 -2.42 15.54
N LEU A 374 8.89 -2.02 14.28
CA LEU A 374 8.88 -2.97 13.16
C LEU A 374 10.14 -3.84 13.14
N LYS A 375 11.30 -3.29 13.49
CA LYS A 375 12.56 -4.04 13.65
C LYS A 375 12.52 -5.13 14.73
N LYS A 376 11.64 -5.04 15.72
CA LYS A 376 11.45 -6.12 16.70
C LYS A 376 10.77 -7.35 16.08
N ILE A 377 9.99 -7.15 15.03
CA ILE A 377 9.27 -8.20 14.31
C ILE A 377 10.20 -8.84 13.27
N ASN A 378 10.71 -8.02 12.34
CA ASN A 378 11.69 -8.43 11.34
C ASN A 378 12.92 -7.49 11.39
N PRO A 379 14.09 -7.97 11.84
CA PRO A 379 15.32 -7.17 11.84
C PRO A 379 15.77 -6.66 10.47
N ASN A 380 15.28 -7.25 9.39
CA ASN A 380 15.61 -6.88 8.02
C ASN A 380 14.47 -6.14 7.31
N VAL A 381 13.47 -5.64 8.05
CA VAL A 381 12.34 -4.89 7.47
C VAL A 381 12.84 -3.73 6.61
N ILE A 382 12.34 -3.65 5.38
CA ILE A 382 12.68 -2.60 4.41
C ILE A 382 11.82 -1.37 4.72
N ILE A 383 12.45 -0.22 4.99
CA ILE A 383 11.74 1.02 5.33
C ILE A 383 12.34 2.20 4.57
N TYR A 384 11.51 2.88 3.79
CA TYR A 384 11.86 4.15 3.14
C TYR A 384 10.60 4.98 2.86
N GLY A 385 10.78 6.21 2.44
CA GLY A 385 9.64 7.08 2.15
C GLY A 385 10.00 8.35 1.40
N GLU A 386 9.03 9.19 1.23
CA GLU A 386 9.18 10.51 0.64
C GLU A 386 9.61 11.52 1.71
N ALA A 387 10.90 11.55 1.98
CA ALA A 387 11.51 12.52 2.87
C ALA A 387 12.47 13.38 2.04
N TRP A 388 12.03 14.56 1.63
CA TRP A 388 12.75 15.42 0.70
C TRP A 388 13.83 16.28 1.40
N ASP A 389 14.90 16.66 0.68
CA ASP A 389 15.95 17.57 1.13
C ASP A 389 16.57 17.18 2.51
N ASN A 390 16.60 18.13 3.44
CA ASN A 390 17.13 17.93 4.78
C ASN A 390 16.38 16.86 5.59
N ARG A 391 15.11 16.60 5.27
CA ARG A 391 14.36 15.50 5.89
C ARG A 391 14.93 14.14 5.50
N SER A 392 15.41 13.97 4.26
CA SER A 392 16.14 12.76 3.85
C SER A 392 17.37 12.50 4.72
N LYS A 393 18.11 13.56 5.10
CA LYS A 393 19.25 13.44 6.01
C LYS A 393 18.83 12.98 7.40
N GLU A 394 17.77 13.56 7.96
CA GLU A 394 17.22 13.23 9.27
C GLU A 394 16.72 11.77 9.31
N PHE A 395 15.93 11.37 8.31
CA PHE A 395 15.42 10.00 8.20
C PHE A 395 16.54 8.97 8.02
N SER A 396 17.57 9.31 7.22
CA SER A 396 18.71 8.43 7.05
C SER A 396 19.50 8.20 8.35
N GLN A 397 19.52 9.16 9.29
CA GLN A 397 20.15 9.01 10.60
C GLN A 397 19.40 8.03 11.52
N ILE A 398 18.10 7.82 11.29
CA ILE A 398 17.29 6.82 11.99
C ILE A 398 17.13 5.52 11.19
N ASN A 399 17.98 5.31 10.19
CA ASN A 399 18.03 4.14 9.30
C ASN A 399 16.80 3.95 8.39
N TRP A 400 16.14 5.02 7.98
CA TRP A 400 15.19 4.98 6.88
C TRP A 400 15.88 5.34 5.57
N GLY A 401 15.48 4.68 4.49
CA GLY A 401 15.77 5.15 3.13
C GLY A 401 14.82 6.29 2.74
N SER A 402 15.16 7.01 1.69
CA SER A 402 14.24 7.94 1.03
C SER A 402 14.53 8.08 -0.45
N PHE A 403 13.52 8.51 -1.20
CA PHE A 403 13.66 8.82 -2.61
C PHE A 403 14.73 9.88 -2.83
N ASN A 404 15.62 9.65 -3.79
CA ASN A 404 16.66 10.58 -4.19
C ASN A 404 16.23 11.35 -5.44
N ASP A 405 15.43 12.40 -5.25
CA ASP A 405 14.98 13.29 -6.31
C ASP A 405 16.15 13.98 -7.03
N ARG A 406 17.23 14.25 -6.32
CA ARG A 406 18.46 14.80 -6.92
C ARG A 406 19.07 13.82 -7.94
N PHE A 407 19.00 12.50 -7.71
CA PHE A 407 19.43 11.50 -8.69
C PHE A 407 18.66 11.66 -10.00
N ARG A 408 17.33 11.73 -9.89
CA ARG A 408 16.43 11.95 -11.02
C ARG A 408 16.76 13.26 -11.75
N ASP A 409 16.83 14.35 -11.00
CA ASP A 409 16.91 15.71 -11.56
C ASP A 409 18.27 16.04 -12.20
N VAL A 410 19.38 15.53 -11.63
CA VAL A 410 20.72 15.67 -12.25
C VAL A 410 20.77 14.94 -13.59
N LEU A 411 20.09 13.81 -13.72
CA LEU A 411 20.08 13.00 -14.94
C LEU A 411 19.06 13.51 -15.95
N ARG A 412 17.80 13.68 -15.58
CA ARG A 412 16.71 14.11 -16.45
C ARG A 412 16.74 15.62 -16.72
N GLY A 413 16.77 16.40 -15.68
CA GLY A 413 16.56 17.85 -15.69
C GLY A 413 15.40 18.24 -14.76
N ASP A 414 14.89 19.44 -14.94
CA ASP A 414 13.83 20.01 -14.11
C ASP A 414 12.48 19.33 -14.37
N LEU A 415 11.73 19.09 -13.29
CA LEU A 415 10.46 18.41 -13.33
C LEU A 415 9.36 19.20 -14.09
N HIS A 416 9.39 20.53 -13.97
CA HIS A 416 8.39 21.44 -14.51
C HIS A 416 8.90 22.35 -15.64
N ASN A 417 10.22 22.36 -15.86
CA ASN A 417 10.85 23.15 -16.91
C ASN A 417 11.70 22.28 -17.82
N TYR A 418 11.09 21.73 -18.86
CA TYR A 418 11.70 20.77 -19.80
C TYR A 418 12.86 21.34 -20.63
N GLU A 419 13.06 22.66 -20.63
CA GLU A 419 14.24 23.30 -21.23
C GLU A 419 15.46 23.28 -20.32
N ASN A 420 15.26 23.13 -18.99
CA ASN A 420 16.32 23.03 -17.98
C ASN A 420 16.78 21.55 -17.87
N LYS A 421 17.48 21.09 -18.89
CA LYS A 421 17.82 19.67 -19.15
C LYS A 421 18.98 19.19 -18.28
N GLY A 422 19.01 17.89 -17.99
CA GLY A 422 20.03 17.22 -17.22
C GLY A 422 21.10 16.53 -18.06
N PHE A 423 21.92 15.71 -17.39
CA PHE A 423 23.09 15.04 -17.98
C PHE A 423 22.77 14.18 -19.21
N LEU A 424 21.62 13.50 -19.21
CA LEU A 424 21.22 12.65 -20.35
C LEU A 424 21.07 13.45 -21.64
N PHE A 425 20.85 14.74 -21.59
CA PHE A 425 20.78 15.64 -22.74
C PHE A 425 22.11 16.32 -23.07
N GLY A 426 23.22 15.90 -22.44
CA GLY A 426 24.54 16.50 -22.66
C GLY A 426 24.74 17.83 -21.96
N SER A 427 23.94 18.16 -20.94
CA SER A 427 24.01 19.40 -20.18
C SER A 427 23.87 19.14 -18.68
N TYR A 428 23.91 20.19 -17.89
CA TYR A 428 23.57 20.13 -16.47
C TYR A 428 22.41 21.09 -16.19
N ARG A 429 21.40 20.62 -15.48
CA ARG A 429 20.32 21.45 -14.94
C ARG A 429 20.92 22.65 -14.21
N LYS A 430 20.27 23.81 -14.27
CA LYS A 430 20.70 25.04 -13.57
C LYS A 430 20.96 24.74 -12.08
N GLY A 431 22.16 25.07 -11.62
CA GLY A 431 22.63 24.80 -10.26
C GLY A 431 23.30 23.43 -10.08
N GLU A 432 23.27 22.56 -11.09
CA GLU A 432 23.94 21.25 -11.06
C GLU A 432 25.26 21.27 -11.84
N SER A 433 26.12 20.28 -11.60
CA SER A 433 27.47 20.21 -12.16
C SER A 433 27.97 18.78 -12.26
N LYS A 434 29.16 18.61 -12.86
CA LYS A 434 29.87 17.32 -12.89
C LYS A 434 30.12 16.76 -11.48
N ASN A 435 30.31 17.62 -10.46
CA ASN A 435 30.49 17.16 -9.09
C ASN A 435 29.22 16.57 -8.53
N ASN A 436 28.06 17.14 -8.86
CA ASN A 436 26.77 16.59 -8.45
C ASN A 436 26.46 15.27 -9.14
N LEU A 437 26.85 15.12 -10.42
CA LEU A 437 26.78 13.82 -11.12
C LEU A 437 27.63 12.76 -10.40
N LYS A 438 28.88 13.10 -10.01
CA LYS A 438 29.73 12.20 -9.24
C LYS A 438 29.11 11.86 -7.88
N LEU A 439 28.47 12.84 -7.21
CA LEU A 439 27.84 12.66 -5.92
C LEU A 439 26.71 11.61 -6.01
N ILE A 440 25.81 11.74 -6.98
CA ILE A 440 24.67 10.83 -7.13
C ILE A 440 25.12 9.41 -7.50
N ILE A 441 26.11 9.27 -8.39
CA ILE A 441 26.67 7.95 -8.76
C ILE A 441 27.32 7.27 -7.55
N ASN A 442 27.90 8.03 -6.61
CA ASN A 442 28.50 7.51 -5.39
C ASN A 442 27.51 7.34 -4.22
N GLY A 443 26.19 7.37 -4.48
CA GLY A 443 25.15 7.08 -3.50
C GLY A 443 24.78 8.24 -2.59
N SER A 444 25.10 9.47 -2.99
CA SER A 444 24.72 10.73 -2.29
C SER A 444 24.98 10.70 -0.78
N THR A 445 26.10 10.09 -0.35
CA THR A 445 26.42 9.92 1.08
C THR A 445 26.87 11.19 1.75
N GLN A 446 26.63 11.33 3.05
CA GLN A 446 27.05 12.47 3.86
C GLN A 446 28.57 12.69 3.83
N SER A 447 29.36 11.61 3.77
CA SER A 447 30.82 11.67 3.63
C SER A 447 31.27 12.34 2.33
N ASN A 448 30.42 12.36 1.31
CA ASN A 448 30.67 12.98 0.00
C ASN A 448 29.89 14.29 -0.20
N GLY A 449 29.24 14.81 0.85
CA GLY A 449 28.45 16.04 0.78
C GLY A 449 26.97 15.83 0.40
N GLY A 450 26.47 14.60 0.46
CA GLY A 450 25.07 14.27 0.23
C GLY A 450 24.22 14.15 1.51
N PHE A 451 23.05 13.55 1.41
CA PHE A 451 22.09 13.47 2.50
C PHE A 451 22.14 12.15 3.28
N TYR A 452 22.62 11.05 2.69
CA TYR A 452 22.44 9.71 3.24
C TYR A 452 23.62 9.28 4.12
N SER A 453 23.33 8.71 5.30
CA SER A 453 24.34 8.14 6.18
C SER A 453 24.95 6.86 5.59
N LYS A 454 24.16 6.16 4.77
CA LYS A 454 24.57 4.95 4.04
C LYS A 454 24.06 5.05 2.60
N HIS A 455 24.83 4.54 1.64
CA HIS A 455 24.45 4.65 0.23
C HIS A 455 23.13 3.94 -0.09
N TYR A 456 22.84 2.81 0.52
CA TYR A 456 21.58 2.07 0.30
C TYR A 456 20.33 2.74 0.91
N HIS A 457 20.47 3.82 1.69
CA HIS A 457 19.34 4.67 2.05
C HIS A 457 18.90 5.59 0.91
N SER A 458 19.74 5.75 -0.13
CA SER A 458 19.40 6.47 -1.35
C SER A 458 18.58 5.57 -2.26
N ILE A 459 17.27 5.78 -2.34
CA ILE A 459 16.42 5.11 -3.32
C ILE A 459 16.53 5.89 -4.62
N ASN A 460 17.33 5.38 -5.53
CA ASN A 460 17.59 6.02 -6.82
C ASN A 460 16.50 5.67 -7.82
N PHE A 461 15.98 6.64 -8.53
CA PHE A 461 14.93 6.45 -9.52
C PHE A 461 15.02 7.46 -10.66
N LEU A 462 14.43 7.14 -11.79
CA LEU A 462 14.21 8.05 -12.92
C LEU A 462 12.73 8.35 -13.11
N GLU A 463 11.87 7.45 -12.67
CA GLU A 463 10.42 7.47 -12.80
C GLU A 463 9.80 6.81 -11.57
N VAL A 464 8.64 7.31 -11.15
CA VAL A 464 7.70 6.69 -10.20
C VAL A 464 6.29 6.88 -10.75
N HIS A 465 5.25 6.43 -10.02
CA HIS A 465 3.86 6.65 -10.42
C HIS A 465 3.53 8.13 -10.65
N ASP A 466 4.10 9.04 -9.84
CA ASP A 466 3.95 10.51 -9.99
C ASP A 466 4.70 11.06 -11.19
N ASN A 467 4.12 12.09 -11.79
CA ASN A 467 4.66 12.83 -12.93
C ASN A 467 4.74 12.01 -14.23
N TYR A 468 5.21 12.65 -15.29
CA TYR A 468 5.42 11.98 -16.57
C TYR A 468 6.35 10.77 -16.43
N SER A 469 6.08 9.73 -17.22
CA SER A 469 7.03 8.64 -17.37
C SER A 469 8.40 9.17 -17.78
N PHE A 470 9.45 8.44 -17.51
CA PHE A 470 10.80 8.84 -17.96
C PHE A 470 10.84 9.03 -19.47
N ASN A 471 10.15 8.19 -20.22
CA ASN A 471 10.13 8.25 -21.66
C ASN A 471 9.28 9.39 -22.21
N ASP A 472 8.17 9.74 -21.57
CA ASP A 472 7.39 10.95 -21.89
C ASP A 472 8.21 12.21 -21.62
N TYR A 473 8.94 12.24 -20.50
CA TYR A 473 9.86 13.33 -20.20
C TYR A 473 10.94 13.47 -21.31
N LEU A 474 11.53 12.37 -21.78
CA LEU A 474 12.50 12.39 -22.87
C LEU A 474 11.90 12.95 -24.16
N ARG A 475 10.67 12.53 -24.52
CA ARG A 475 9.95 13.02 -25.71
C ARG A 475 9.70 14.53 -25.64
N ILE A 476 9.13 14.98 -24.53
CA ILE A 476 8.79 16.39 -24.30
C ILE A 476 10.06 17.26 -24.31
N SER A 477 11.06 16.89 -23.52
CA SER A 477 12.32 17.66 -23.42
C SER A 477 13.13 17.66 -24.73
N SER A 478 12.97 16.64 -25.57
CA SER A 478 13.60 16.60 -26.91
C SER A 478 12.77 17.28 -27.97
N LYS A 479 11.58 17.78 -27.66
CA LYS A 479 10.61 18.39 -28.58
C LYS A 479 10.15 17.42 -29.69
N GLU A 480 10.17 16.12 -29.40
CA GLU A 480 9.57 15.10 -30.29
C GLU A 480 8.04 15.05 -30.09
N ASN A 481 7.56 15.40 -28.89
CA ASN A 481 6.14 15.60 -28.58
C ASN A 481 5.94 16.83 -27.68
N ASN A 482 4.70 17.36 -27.72
CA ASN A 482 4.22 18.34 -26.76
C ASN A 482 3.25 17.67 -25.79
N PRO A 483 3.13 18.16 -24.52
CA PRO A 483 2.14 17.64 -23.57
C PRO A 483 0.69 17.68 -24.08
N GLU A 484 0.38 18.62 -24.99
CA GLU A 484 -0.95 18.82 -25.55
C GLU A 484 -1.25 17.95 -26.80
N ASP A 485 -0.27 17.17 -27.27
CA ASP A 485 -0.46 16.30 -28.43
C ASP A 485 -1.49 15.21 -28.14
N ILE A 486 -2.39 14.98 -29.08
CA ILE A 486 -3.36 13.88 -29.02
C ILE A 486 -2.68 12.62 -29.60
N ILE A 487 -2.49 11.64 -28.75
CA ILE A 487 -1.92 10.34 -29.11
C ILE A 487 -3.03 9.44 -29.63
N VAL A 488 -2.97 9.12 -30.90
CA VAL A 488 -3.99 8.28 -31.57
C VAL A 488 -3.62 6.81 -31.45
N ASP A 489 -2.34 6.50 -31.65
CA ASP A 489 -1.81 5.13 -31.56
C ASP A 489 -0.75 5.05 -30.45
N LYS A 490 -1.11 4.38 -29.35
CA LYS A 490 -0.20 4.20 -28.21
C LYS A 490 1.00 3.35 -28.58
N PHE A 491 0.84 2.35 -29.46
CA PHE A 491 1.94 1.46 -29.85
C PHE A 491 2.99 2.18 -30.68
N GLU A 492 2.55 3.02 -31.61
CA GLU A 492 3.47 3.87 -32.38
C GLU A 492 4.16 4.86 -31.43
N HIS A 493 3.41 5.49 -30.55
CA HIS A 493 3.92 6.50 -29.62
C HIS A 493 4.98 5.95 -28.65
N ILE A 494 4.82 4.73 -28.09
CA ILE A 494 5.83 4.13 -27.19
C ILE A 494 7.12 3.75 -27.91
N THR A 495 7.13 3.69 -29.24
CA THR A 495 8.36 3.44 -30.00
C THR A 495 9.26 4.67 -29.93
N LEU A 496 10.39 4.52 -29.24
CA LEU A 496 11.37 5.60 -29.09
C LEU A 496 12.19 5.79 -30.35
N SER A 497 12.48 7.04 -30.73
CA SER A 497 13.50 7.36 -31.72
C SER A 497 14.86 6.75 -31.30
N GLU A 498 15.77 6.52 -32.25
CA GLU A 498 17.09 5.97 -31.94
C GLU A 498 17.85 6.79 -30.88
N LYS A 499 17.71 8.11 -30.95
CA LYS A 499 18.29 9.04 -29.98
C LYS A 499 17.72 8.83 -28.59
N LEU A 500 16.39 8.83 -28.46
CA LEU A 500 15.71 8.66 -27.15
C LEU A 500 15.97 7.27 -26.57
N ASN A 501 16.03 6.24 -27.41
CA ASN A 501 16.37 4.89 -26.98
C ASN A 501 17.80 4.80 -26.41
N LYS A 502 18.78 5.48 -27.01
CA LYS A 502 20.14 5.61 -26.46
C LYS A 502 20.13 6.33 -25.11
N MET A 503 19.33 7.39 -24.96
CA MET A 503 19.20 8.14 -23.70
C MET A 503 18.52 7.30 -22.61
N ASN A 504 17.46 6.56 -22.95
CA ASN A 504 16.79 5.62 -22.04
C ASN A 504 17.77 4.58 -21.51
N ARG A 505 18.50 3.91 -22.41
CA ARG A 505 19.52 2.91 -22.05
C ARG A 505 20.65 3.48 -21.19
N LEU A 506 21.10 4.72 -21.47
CA LEU A 506 22.11 5.40 -20.67
C LEU A 506 21.56 5.70 -19.25
N GLY A 507 20.31 6.15 -19.17
CA GLY A 507 19.63 6.35 -17.90
C GLY A 507 19.53 5.06 -17.07
N ALA A 508 19.08 3.97 -17.69
CA ALA A 508 19.01 2.65 -17.06
C ALA A 508 20.40 2.15 -16.61
N LEU A 509 21.43 2.30 -17.47
CA LEU A 509 22.80 1.95 -17.10
C LEU A 509 23.27 2.71 -15.87
N ILE A 510 23.08 4.02 -15.82
CA ILE A 510 23.49 4.84 -14.67
C ILE A 510 22.70 4.45 -13.43
N LEU A 511 21.39 4.24 -13.54
CA LEU A 511 20.53 3.83 -12.43
C LEU A 511 21.02 2.51 -11.81
N LEU A 512 21.24 1.50 -12.63
CA LEU A 512 21.58 0.15 -12.17
C LEU A 512 23.05 -0.03 -11.75
N THR A 513 23.96 0.87 -12.17
CA THR A 513 25.39 0.80 -11.82
C THR A 513 25.84 1.82 -10.78
N SER A 514 24.97 2.75 -10.39
CA SER A 514 25.24 3.71 -9.32
C SER A 514 25.09 3.05 -7.94
N ARG A 515 25.81 3.56 -6.96
CA ARG A 515 25.60 3.17 -5.55
C ARG A 515 24.26 3.71 -5.06
N GLY A 516 23.54 2.90 -4.33
CA GLY A 516 22.17 3.18 -3.85
C GLY A 516 21.25 2.01 -4.17
N THR A 517 20.00 2.10 -3.77
CA THR A 517 18.98 1.11 -4.10
C THR A 517 18.23 1.56 -5.35
N PRO A 518 18.36 0.88 -6.49
CA PRO A 518 17.62 1.26 -7.69
C PRO A 518 16.14 0.91 -7.57
N LEU A 519 15.29 1.83 -8.03
CA LEU A 519 13.86 1.64 -8.20
C LEU A 519 13.48 1.88 -9.66
N ILE A 520 12.72 0.96 -10.23
CA ILE A 520 12.19 1.00 -11.59
C ILE A 520 10.67 1.03 -11.48
N HIS A 521 10.04 2.00 -12.13
CA HIS A 521 8.57 2.02 -12.25
C HIS A 521 8.11 1.13 -13.40
N GLN A 522 6.95 0.52 -13.24
CA GLN A 522 6.28 -0.33 -14.22
C GLN A 522 6.27 0.26 -15.64
N GLY A 523 6.97 -0.43 -16.55
CA GLY A 523 7.06 -0.03 -17.96
C GLY A 523 8.19 0.93 -18.30
N GLN A 524 8.93 1.47 -17.34
CA GLN A 524 10.08 2.34 -17.60
C GLN A 524 11.12 1.65 -18.50
N GLU A 525 11.33 0.36 -18.31
CA GLU A 525 12.36 -0.44 -18.98
C GLU A 525 12.15 -0.61 -20.48
N TRP A 526 10.92 -0.46 -20.97
CA TRP A 526 10.61 -0.61 -22.40
C TRP A 526 9.93 0.62 -23.03
N GLY A 527 9.89 1.74 -22.33
CA GLY A 527 9.48 3.01 -22.94
C GLY A 527 8.01 3.35 -22.77
N SER A 528 7.36 2.87 -21.71
CA SER A 528 5.95 3.17 -21.45
C SER A 528 5.63 4.67 -21.45
N SER A 529 4.39 4.98 -21.72
CA SER A 529 3.85 6.33 -21.73
C SER A 529 2.55 6.36 -20.94
N LYS A 530 2.38 7.36 -20.11
CA LYS A 530 1.15 7.59 -19.34
C LYS A 530 0.14 8.34 -20.20
N ILE A 531 -0.67 7.60 -20.93
CA ILE A 531 -1.68 8.17 -21.85
C ILE A 531 -3.07 7.87 -21.29
N ILE A 532 -3.91 8.91 -21.25
CA ILE A 532 -5.31 8.76 -20.90
C ILE A 532 -6.08 8.19 -22.09
N PHE A 533 -6.66 7.01 -21.92
CA PHE A 533 -7.42 6.36 -22.98
C PHE A 533 -8.79 7.01 -23.23
N LYS A 534 -9.19 6.95 -24.49
CA LYS A 534 -10.46 7.49 -25.02
C LYS A 534 -11.71 6.71 -24.59
N GLU A 535 -11.73 5.94 -23.56
CA GLU A 535 -12.92 5.18 -23.19
C GLU A 535 -14.12 6.09 -22.83
N ILE A 536 -13.87 7.37 -22.54
CA ILE A 536 -14.90 8.27 -22.07
C ILE A 536 -14.68 9.68 -22.64
N ASN A 537 -15.54 10.11 -23.54
CA ASN A 537 -15.45 11.37 -24.28
C ASN A 537 -15.49 12.68 -23.47
N LEU A 538 -15.45 12.62 -22.14
CA LEU A 538 -15.65 13.78 -21.27
C LEU A 538 -14.37 14.24 -20.55
N ASP A 539 -13.27 13.51 -20.66
CA ASP A 539 -12.01 13.93 -20.06
C ASP A 539 -11.24 14.88 -20.98
N ILE A 540 -10.89 16.05 -20.46
CA ILE A 540 -10.14 17.07 -21.19
C ILE A 540 -8.73 16.61 -21.60
N ASN A 541 -8.17 15.64 -20.86
CA ASN A 541 -6.85 15.06 -21.12
C ASN A 541 -6.92 13.80 -22.00
N ASN A 542 -8.10 13.45 -22.48
CA ASN A 542 -8.33 12.27 -23.26
C ASN A 542 -7.40 12.19 -24.48
N GLY A 543 -6.62 11.11 -24.56
CA GLY A 543 -5.62 10.88 -25.61
C GLY A 543 -4.31 11.65 -25.42
N LYS A 544 -4.14 12.43 -24.35
CA LYS A 544 -2.90 13.14 -24.03
C LYS A 544 -2.03 12.34 -23.07
N MET A 545 -0.74 12.68 -23.04
CA MET A 545 0.12 12.28 -21.93
C MET A 545 -0.33 12.98 -20.64
N ASP A 546 -0.50 12.23 -19.57
CA ASP A 546 -0.90 12.76 -18.26
C ASP A 546 0.21 12.52 -17.23
N PRO A 547 0.72 13.57 -16.57
CA PRO A 547 1.73 13.39 -15.53
C PRO A 547 1.20 12.65 -14.30
N ASN A 548 -0.08 12.78 -13.99
CA ASN A 548 -0.69 12.26 -12.77
C ASN A 548 -2.03 11.55 -13.02
N PRO A 549 -2.03 10.36 -13.66
CA PRO A 549 -3.27 9.61 -13.91
C PRO A 549 -3.77 8.88 -12.65
N TYR A 550 -3.82 9.56 -11.49
CA TYR A 550 -4.13 8.95 -10.18
C TYR A 550 -5.57 8.48 -10.03
N ASN A 551 -6.43 8.83 -10.92
CA ASN A 551 -7.85 8.46 -10.94
C ASN A 551 -8.24 7.61 -12.16
N LYS A 552 -7.26 7.12 -12.92
CA LYS A 552 -7.49 6.36 -14.15
C LYS A 552 -6.51 5.21 -14.30
N ASP A 553 -6.98 4.13 -14.90
CA ASP A 553 -6.15 2.99 -15.25
C ASP A 553 -5.01 3.41 -16.19
N ASN A 554 -3.79 3.05 -15.85
CA ASN A 554 -2.63 3.17 -16.73
C ASN A 554 -2.11 1.78 -17.08
N GLU A 555 -2.95 1.01 -17.75
CA GLU A 555 -2.73 -0.40 -18.06
C GLU A 555 -1.41 -0.63 -18.82
N THR A 556 -0.63 -1.58 -18.35
CA THR A 556 0.60 -1.99 -18.99
C THR A 556 0.30 -2.87 -20.20
N ASN A 557 0.75 -2.44 -21.35
CA ASN A 557 0.62 -3.18 -22.59
C ASN A 557 1.89 -4.02 -22.83
N TRP A 558 1.76 -5.33 -22.69
CA TRP A 558 2.86 -6.30 -22.75
C TRP A 558 3.25 -6.75 -24.16
#